data_fe888c7026c7a0857973d8c30e3182f7
#
_entry.id   fe888c7026c7a0857973d8c30e3182f7
#
_cell.length_a   1.000
_cell.length_b   1.000
_cell.length_c   1.000
_cell.angle_alpha   90.00
_cell.angle_beta   90.00
_cell.angle_gamma   90.00
#
_symmetry.space_group_name_H-M   'P 1'
#
loop_
_entity.id
_entity.type
_entity.pdbx_description
1 polymer ?
#
loop_
_entity_poly.entity_id
_entity_poly.type
_entity_poly.pdbx_seq_one_letter_code
_entity_poly.pdbx_strand_id
1 'polypeptide(L)'
;QRCNALSKVCIGSFSHRRISKFREILGADVCTSASPIEVARWIAGNVPKEPSCFQVPVRQGPIPVVTKRSLRAAHKANKPVHVWTIDVAHDMQRLIDLGVHGLMTDQSITLKKVLEANNLWAQI
;
A
#
# COMPACT_ATOMS: atom_id res chain seq x y z
N GLN A 1 0.58 9.81 21.14
CA GLN A 1 0.49 11.26 21.40
C GLN A 1 1.78 11.85 21.99
N ARG A 2 2.54 11.12 22.84
CA ARG A 2 3.81 11.63 23.46
C ARG A 2 4.84 12.17 22.46
N CYS A 3 4.91 11.65 21.23
CA CYS A 3 5.90 12.04 20.22
C CYS A 3 5.34 12.99 19.16
N ASN A 4 4.08 13.38 19.24
CA ASN A 4 3.38 14.20 18.23
C ASN A 4 3.57 13.69 16.80
N ALA A 5 3.47 12.37 16.60
CA ALA A 5 3.81 11.67 15.36
C ALA A 5 2.61 11.08 14.62
N LEU A 6 1.38 11.38 15.05
CA LEU A 6 0.16 10.80 14.44
C LEU A 6 0.05 11.08 12.94
N SER A 7 0.43 12.28 12.51
CA SER A 7 0.43 12.68 11.10
C SER A 7 1.57 12.08 10.27
N LYS A 8 2.52 11.39 10.93
CA LYS A 8 3.74 10.83 10.29
C LYS A 8 3.72 9.30 10.21
N VAL A 9 2.65 8.66 10.67
CA VAL A 9 2.56 7.20 10.73
C VAL A 9 1.35 6.69 9.95
N CYS A 10 1.49 5.50 9.39
CA CYS A 10 0.38 4.73 8.86
C CYS A 10 0.29 3.42 9.62
N ILE A 11 -0.87 3.11 10.16
CA ILE A 11 -1.09 1.91 10.97
C ILE A 11 -1.79 0.83 10.15
N GLY A 12 -1.21 -0.36 10.13
CA GLY A 12 -1.77 -1.55 9.49
C GLY A 12 -2.03 -2.66 10.51
N SER A 13 -2.98 -3.54 10.21
CA SER A 13 -3.23 -4.77 10.96
C SER A 13 -3.84 -5.84 10.07
N PHE A 14 -3.39 -7.08 10.24
CA PHE A 14 -4.04 -8.25 9.63
C PHE A 14 -5.39 -8.60 10.31
N SER A 15 -5.71 -7.97 11.42
CA SER A 15 -7.00 -8.13 12.10
C SER A 15 -7.92 -6.94 11.80
N HIS A 16 -9.01 -7.20 11.08
CA HIS A 16 -10.04 -6.20 10.80
C HIS A 16 -10.60 -5.59 12.09
N ARG A 17 -10.87 -6.42 13.10
CA ARG A 17 -11.38 -5.96 14.40
C ARG A 17 -10.43 -4.96 15.07
N ARG A 18 -9.11 -5.22 15.02
CA ARG A 18 -8.11 -4.33 15.64
C ARG A 18 -8.03 -3.00 14.92
N ILE A 19 -7.98 -2.99 13.58
CA ILE A 19 -7.88 -1.75 12.83
C ILE A 19 -9.17 -0.92 12.94
N SER A 20 -10.34 -1.56 12.96
CA SER A 20 -11.61 -0.88 13.19
C SER A 20 -11.66 -0.22 14.56
N LYS A 21 -11.24 -0.95 15.60
CA LYS A 21 -11.17 -0.40 16.96
C LYS A 21 -10.18 0.76 17.07
N PHE A 22 -9.06 0.67 16.37
CA PHE A 22 -8.08 1.74 16.30
C PHE A 22 -8.68 3.02 15.68
N ARG A 23 -9.42 2.88 14.56
CA ARG A 23 -10.11 3.99 13.90
C ARG A 23 -11.22 4.61 14.77
N GLU A 24 -11.94 3.81 15.54
CA GLU A 24 -12.92 4.31 16.51
C GLU A 24 -12.28 5.22 17.57
N ILE A 25 -11.07 4.87 18.04
CA ILE A 25 -10.38 5.59 19.11
C ILE A 25 -9.73 6.88 18.61
N LEU A 26 -9.10 6.86 17.43
CA LEU A 26 -8.27 7.95 16.93
C LEU A 26 -8.92 8.73 15.78
N GLY A 27 -10.03 8.24 15.24
CA GLY A 27 -10.75 8.92 14.16
C GLY A 27 -9.97 8.99 12.86
N ALA A 28 -10.21 10.05 12.10
CA ALA A 28 -9.59 10.30 10.80
C ALA A 28 -8.18 10.91 10.87
N ASP A 29 -7.69 11.21 12.07
CA ASP A 29 -6.42 11.93 12.28
C ASP A 29 -5.18 11.05 12.01
N VAL A 30 -5.38 9.73 11.84
CA VAL A 30 -4.30 8.78 11.59
C VAL A 30 -4.53 8.00 10.31
N CYS A 31 -3.50 7.98 9.48
CA CYS A 31 -3.48 7.13 8.29
C CYS A 31 -3.56 5.66 8.69
N THR A 32 -4.45 4.90 8.04
CA THR A 32 -4.57 3.46 8.25
C THR A 32 -4.54 2.70 6.93
N SER A 33 -3.83 1.57 6.93
CA SER A 33 -3.84 0.63 5.82
C SER A 33 -5.08 -0.27 5.85
N ALA A 34 -5.45 -0.78 4.69
CA ALA A 34 -6.55 -1.72 4.56
C ALA A 34 -6.29 -3.04 5.27
N SER A 35 -7.30 -3.56 5.97
CA SER A 35 -7.32 -4.92 6.51
C SER A 35 -7.55 -5.96 5.40
N PRO A 36 -7.32 -7.26 5.65
CA PRO A 36 -7.55 -8.31 4.65
C PRO A 36 -8.97 -8.34 4.09
N ILE A 37 -9.98 -8.07 4.91
CA ILE A 37 -11.39 -8.00 4.44
C ILE A 37 -11.59 -6.80 3.52
N GLU A 38 -11.01 -5.67 3.82
CA GLU A 38 -11.07 -4.47 2.98
C GLU A 38 -10.31 -4.67 1.67
N VAL A 39 -9.18 -5.38 1.69
CA VAL A 39 -8.45 -5.78 0.48
C VAL A 39 -9.31 -6.70 -0.38
N ALA A 40 -9.98 -7.70 0.20
CA ALA A 40 -10.88 -8.59 -0.53
C ALA A 40 -12.03 -7.84 -1.20
N ARG A 41 -12.64 -6.87 -0.51
CA ARG A 41 -13.68 -5.99 -1.06
C ARG A 41 -13.16 -5.16 -2.24
N TRP A 42 -11.96 -4.58 -2.10
CA TRP A 42 -11.31 -3.82 -3.16
C TRP A 42 -11.07 -4.67 -4.42
N ILE A 43 -10.52 -5.88 -4.27
CA ILE A 43 -10.29 -6.81 -5.39
C ILE A 43 -11.61 -7.17 -6.09
N ALA A 44 -12.69 -7.32 -5.32
CA ALA A 44 -14.03 -7.57 -5.84
C ALA A 44 -14.65 -6.35 -6.56
N GLY A 45 -14.00 -5.19 -6.53
CA GLY A 45 -14.45 -3.96 -7.19
C GLY A 45 -15.20 -2.98 -6.29
N ASN A 46 -15.30 -3.28 -4.99
CA ASN A 46 -15.93 -2.41 -4.00
C ASN A 46 -14.86 -1.77 -3.10
N VAL A 47 -14.35 -0.61 -3.50
CA VAL A 47 -13.29 0.09 -2.77
C VAL A 47 -13.83 0.63 -1.44
N PRO A 48 -13.32 0.16 -0.29
CA PRO A 48 -13.77 0.64 1.01
C PRO A 48 -13.34 2.08 1.25
N LYS A 49 -14.13 2.84 2.00
CA LYS A 49 -13.87 4.25 2.30
C LYS A 49 -12.85 4.44 3.42
N GLU A 50 -12.88 3.56 4.41
CA GLU A 50 -12.18 3.69 5.68
C GLU A 50 -10.65 3.69 5.59
N PRO A 51 -10.00 2.77 4.85
CA PRO A 51 -8.54 2.77 4.77
C PRO A 51 -8.03 3.96 3.96
N SER A 52 -6.93 4.56 4.42
CA SER A 52 -6.24 5.64 3.71
C SER A 52 -5.42 5.12 2.52
N CYS A 53 -4.92 3.89 2.62
CA CYS A 53 -4.08 3.25 1.59
C CYS A 53 -4.23 1.73 1.60
N PHE A 54 -3.68 1.09 0.57
CA PHE A 54 -3.53 -0.36 0.47
C PHE A 54 -2.05 -0.73 0.58
N GLN A 55 -1.70 -1.57 1.55
CA GLN A 55 -0.36 -2.15 1.68
C GLN A 55 -0.51 -3.66 1.54
N VAL A 56 -0.14 -4.18 0.39
CA VAL A 56 -0.56 -5.51 -0.06
C VAL A 56 0.57 -6.31 -0.69
N PRO A 57 0.52 -7.66 -0.65
CA PRO A 57 1.35 -8.49 -1.50
C PRO A 57 0.87 -8.45 -2.95
N VAL A 58 1.73 -8.84 -3.90
CA VAL A 58 1.34 -8.98 -5.32
C VAL A 58 0.19 -9.97 -5.48
N ARG A 59 0.24 -11.06 -4.71
CA ARG A 59 -0.76 -12.14 -4.71
C ARG A 59 -1.06 -12.58 -3.29
N GLN A 60 -2.25 -13.08 -3.07
CA GLN A 60 -2.66 -13.78 -1.85
C GLN A 60 -2.98 -15.23 -2.24
N GLY A 61 -1.99 -16.12 -2.09
CA GLY A 61 -2.09 -17.48 -2.64
C GLY A 61 -2.32 -17.45 -4.16
N PRO A 62 -3.35 -18.13 -4.69
CA PRO A 62 -3.65 -18.13 -6.13
C PRO A 62 -4.29 -16.81 -6.61
N ILE A 63 -4.77 -15.95 -5.69
CA ILE A 63 -5.53 -14.74 -6.03
C ILE A 63 -4.57 -13.59 -6.36
N PRO A 64 -4.60 -13.01 -7.57
CA PRO A 64 -3.85 -11.80 -7.88
C PRO A 64 -4.49 -10.59 -7.19
N VAL A 65 -3.70 -9.86 -6.40
CA VAL A 65 -4.14 -8.67 -5.67
C VAL A 65 -3.82 -7.42 -6.49
N VAL A 66 -2.59 -7.30 -6.96
CA VAL A 66 -2.11 -6.14 -7.74
C VAL A 66 -2.30 -6.41 -9.22
N THR A 67 -3.31 -5.81 -9.79
CA THR A 67 -3.68 -5.91 -11.22
C THR A 67 -3.99 -4.53 -11.78
N LYS A 68 -3.99 -4.38 -13.10
CA LYS A 68 -4.43 -3.12 -13.75
C LYS A 68 -5.83 -2.69 -13.30
N ARG A 69 -6.73 -3.65 -13.09
CA ARG A 69 -8.12 -3.39 -12.64
C ARG A 69 -8.15 -2.86 -11.21
N SER A 70 -7.48 -3.57 -10.27
CA SER A 70 -7.46 -3.17 -8.87
C SER A 70 -6.74 -1.83 -8.67
N LEU A 71 -5.61 -1.60 -9.33
CA LEU A 71 -4.91 -0.31 -9.29
C LEU A 71 -5.76 0.83 -9.83
N ARG A 72 -6.42 0.65 -10.98
CA ARG A 72 -7.32 1.68 -11.53
C ARG A 72 -8.43 2.04 -10.55
N ALA A 73 -9.01 1.05 -9.86
CA ALA A 73 -10.04 1.28 -8.85
C ALA A 73 -9.51 2.07 -7.64
N ALA A 74 -8.31 1.74 -7.16
CA ALA A 74 -7.66 2.46 -6.07
C ALA A 74 -7.29 3.90 -6.47
N HIS A 75 -6.72 4.10 -7.66
CA HIS A 75 -6.39 5.43 -8.21
C HIS A 75 -7.63 6.32 -8.32
N LYS A 76 -8.73 5.78 -8.86
CA LYS A 76 -10.01 6.50 -8.96
C LYS A 76 -10.56 6.93 -7.60
N ALA A 77 -10.25 6.17 -6.56
CA ALA A 77 -10.62 6.48 -5.18
C ALA A 77 -9.57 7.32 -4.43
N ASN A 78 -8.52 7.79 -5.10
CA ASN A 78 -7.38 8.52 -4.51
C ASN A 78 -6.72 7.75 -3.35
N LYS A 79 -6.59 6.43 -3.49
CA LYS A 79 -5.96 5.57 -2.47
C LYS A 79 -4.64 5.03 -2.99
N PRO A 80 -3.50 5.41 -2.38
CA PRO A 80 -2.21 4.87 -2.76
C PRO A 80 -2.11 3.37 -2.47
N VAL A 81 -1.37 2.68 -3.34
CA VAL A 81 -1.08 1.24 -3.24
C VAL A 81 0.41 1.05 -3.08
N HIS A 82 0.81 0.45 -1.96
CA HIS A 82 2.19 0.06 -1.67
C HIS A 82 2.27 -1.47 -1.69
N VAL A 83 3.30 -2.00 -2.32
CA VAL A 83 3.45 -3.45 -2.52
C VAL A 83 4.67 -3.98 -1.77
N TRP A 84 4.48 -5.07 -1.02
CA TRP A 84 5.51 -5.72 -0.21
C TRP A 84 5.54 -7.24 -0.43
N THR A 85 6.60 -7.93 -0.17
CA THR A 85 8.00 -7.48 -0.14
C THR A 85 8.60 -7.79 -1.49
N ILE A 86 9.21 -6.80 -2.16
CA ILE A 86 9.67 -6.91 -3.55
C ILE A 86 11.19 -6.68 -3.58
N ASP A 87 11.95 -7.76 -3.80
CA ASP A 87 13.41 -7.74 -3.69
C ASP A 87 14.15 -7.92 -5.02
N VAL A 88 13.41 -8.25 -6.08
CA VAL A 88 13.98 -8.49 -7.41
C VAL A 88 13.76 -7.27 -8.31
N ALA A 89 14.82 -6.76 -8.92
CA ALA A 89 14.78 -5.56 -9.75
C ALA A 89 13.77 -5.63 -10.91
N HIS A 90 13.64 -6.80 -11.55
CA HIS A 90 12.65 -7.01 -12.62
C HIS A 90 11.22 -6.84 -12.12
N ASP A 91 10.90 -7.36 -10.94
CA ASP A 91 9.57 -7.21 -10.34
C ASP A 91 9.31 -5.77 -9.87
N MET A 92 10.34 -5.08 -9.35
CA MET A 92 10.26 -3.67 -9.04
C MET A 92 9.89 -2.85 -10.28
N GLN A 93 10.61 -3.05 -11.39
CA GLN A 93 10.33 -2.35 -12.66
C GLN A 93 8.92 -2.64 -13.14
N ARG A 94 8.52 -3.90 -13.18
CA ARG A 94 7.17 -4.32 -13.60
C ARG A 94 6.06 -3.65 -12.79
N LEU A 95 6.25 -3.50 -11.48
CA LEU A 95 5.25 -2.86 -10.60
C LEU A 95 5.23 -1.33 -10.77
N ILE A 96 6.39 -0.71 -11.01
CA ILE A 96 6.48 0.71 -11.36
C ILE A 96 5.71 0.98 -12.66
N ASP A 97 5.94 0.18 -13.69
CA ASP A 97 5.26 0.29 -14.99
C ASP A 97 3.75 0.05 -14.88
N LEU A 98 3.34 -0.77 -13.91
CA LEU A 98 1.94 -1.02 -13.60
C LEU A 98 1.25 0.15 -12.90
N GLY A 99 2.02 1.05 -12.29
CA GLY A 99 1.55 2.27 -11.63
C GLY A 99 1.26 2.13 -10.15
N VAL A 100 2.03 1.32 -9.41
CA VAL A 100 1.97 1.32 -7.95
C VAL A 100 2.57 2.61 -7.37
N HIS A 101 2.14 3.01 -6.18
CA HIS A 101 2.60 4.26 -5.55
C HIS A 101 3.85 4.05 -4.68
N GLY A 102 4.12 2.82 -4.27
CA GLY A 102 5.29 2.52 -3.46
C GLY A 102 5.65 1.06 -3.44
N LEU A 103 6.92 0.79 -3.20
CA LEU A 103 7.48 -0.54 -3.03
C LEU A 103 8.15 -0.64 -1.66
N MET A 104 7.91 -1.75 -0.97
CA MET A 104 8.60 -2.10 0.27
C MET A 104 9.52 -3.27 -0.02
N THR A 105 10.79 -3.15 0.36
CA THR A 105 11.84 -4.09 0.00
C THR A 105 12.85 -4.25 1.13
N ASP A 106 13.47 -5.42 1.22
CA ASP A 106 14.67 -5.67 2.02
C ASP A 106 15.96 -5.38 1.23
N GLN A 107 15.84 -5.03 -0.08
CA GLN A 107 16.94 -4.73 -1.00
C GLN A 107 16.96 -3.23 -1.36
N SER A 108 17.20 -2.37 -0.39
CA SER A 108 17.14 -0.90 -0.55
C SER A 108 18.07 -0.35 -1.62
N ILE A 109 19.29 -0.91 -1.76
CA ILE A 109 20.27 -0.50 -2.79
C ILE A 109 19.74 -0.85 -4.18
N THR A 110 19.13 -2.02 -4.35
CA THR A 110 18.53 -2.45 -5.62
C THR A 110 17.36 -1.55 -5.99
N LEU A 111 16.46 -1.27 -5.04
CA LEU A 111 15.33 -0.39 -5.26
C LEU A 111 15.79 1.02 -5.65
N LYS A 112 16.81 1.57 -4.96
CA LYS A 112 17.37 2.88 -5.29
C LYS A 112 17.82 2.92 -6.75
N LYS A 113 18.61 1.95 -7.22
CA LYS A 113 19.08 1.89 -8.61
C LYS A 113 17.93 1.83 -9.62
N VAL A 114 16.89 1.05 -9.33
CA VAL A 114 15.69 0.98 -10.18
C VAL A 114 14.97 2.32 -10.23
N LEU A 115 14.79 3.00 -9.10
CA LEU A 115 14.15 4.31 -9.04
C LEU A 115 14.97 5.39 -9.75
N GLU A 116 16.30 5.39 -9.59
CA GLU A 116 17.20 6.31 -10.30
C GLU A 116 17.11 6.12 -11.82
N ALA A 117 17.10 4.88 -12.30
CA ALA A 117 16.95 4.56 -13.72
C ALA A 117 15.60 5.01 -14.32
N ASN A 118 14.58 5.16 -13.49
CA ASN A 118 13.25 5.64 -13.87
C ASN A 118 13.02 7.14 -13.58
N ASN A 119 14.03 7.87 -13.12
CA ASN A 119 13.93 9.28 -12.67
C ASN A 119 12.89 9.49 -11.55
N LEU A 120 12.69 8.48 -10.71
CA LEU A 120 11.74 8.48 -9.58
C LEU A 120 12.42 8.64 -8.22
N TRP A 121 13.74 8.66 -8.17
CA TRP A 121 14.48 8.89 -6.94
C TRP A 121 14.53 10.38 -6.63
N ALA A 122 13.86 10.81 -5.57
CA ALA A 122 13.97 12.18 -5.09
C ALA A 122 15.38 12.44 -4.55
N GLN A 123 16.06 13.43 -5.07
CA GLN A 123 17.27 13.97 -4.42
C GLN A 123 16.80 14.85 -3.25
N ILE A 124 17.13 14.40 -2.04
CA ILE A 124 16.87 15.16 -0.81
C ILE A 124 18.01 16.14 -0.60
#